data_8067c10478a204b3aef508cd8f8d9872
#
_entry.id   8067c10478a204b3aef508cd8f8d9872
#
_cell.length_a   1.000
_cell.length_b   1.000
_cell.length_c   1.000
_cell.angle_alpha   90.00
_cell.angle_beta   90.00
_cell.angle_gamma   90.00
#
_symmetry.space_group_name_H-M   'P 1'
#
loop_
_entity.id
_entity.type
_entity.pdbx_description
1 polymer ?
#
loop_
_entity_poly.entity_id
_entity_poly.type
_entity_poly.pdbx_seq_one_letter_code
_entity_poly.pdbx_strand_id
1 'polypeptide(L)'
;MKTVCLYFQVHQPWRLKKYRFFNMGKDHNYLDDLLNRSIMQKVARQCYLPMNALLLKLIKENKGKFRCSFSITGIAVEQFRAFAPEVLDSFKELAATGCVEFLAETYSHSLASLASKEDFTEQVKLHTAMIKKEFGVKPTAFRNTELIYSDEIGAMVADMGFRTMLAEGAKHVLGWKSPNYVLSLIHISEPT
;
A
#
# COMPACT_ATOMS: atom_id res chain seq x y z
N MET A 1 -23.06 17.02 0.36
CA MET A 1 -21.69 17.56 0.46
C MET A 1 -20.79 16.64 -0.35
N LYS A 2 -19.94 17.18 -1.24
CA LYS A 2 -18.98 16.35 -2.01
C LYS A 2 -17.68 16.18 -1.19
N THR A 3 -17.16 14.96 -1.11
CA THR A 3 -15.93 14.65 -0.39
C THR A 3 -14.88 14.13 -1.37
N VAL A 4 -13.66 14.61 -1.28
CA VAL A 4 -12.50 14.09 -2.03
C VAL A 4 -11.65 13.26 -1.08
N CYS A 5 -11.47 11.97 -1.39
CA CYS A 5 -10.56 11.08 -0.65
C CYS A 5 -9.22 11.03 -1.39
N LEU A 6 -8.16 11.48 -0.72
CA LEU A 6 -6.79 11.38 -1.24
C LEU A 6 -6.16 10.10 -0.71
N TYR A 7 -5.81 9.20 -1.62
CA TYR A 7 -5.11 7.95 -1.34
C TYR A 7 -3.81 7.87 -2.13
N PHE A 8 -2.74 7.47 -1.47
CA PHE A 8 -1.41 7.32 -2.08
C PHE A 8 -0.88 5.91 -1.85
N GLN A 9 -0.40 5.29 -2.92
CA GLN A 9 0.31 4.02 -2.83
C GLN A 9 1.82 4.26 -2.84
N VAL A 10 2.51 3.59 -1.92
CA VAL A 10 3.97 3.64 -1.78
C VAL A 10 4.53 2.23 -1.91
N HIS A 11 5.15 1.96 -3.05
CA HIS A 11 5.75 0.68 -3.36
C HIS A 11 7.08 0.87 -4.11
N GLN A 12 8.09 0.11 -3.73
CA GLN A 12 9.37 0.02 -4.44
C GLN A 12 9.80 -1.44 -4.47
N PRO A 13 9.86 -2.07 -5.66
CA PRO A 13 10.34 -3.44 -5.77
C PRO A 13 11.84 -3.51 -5.52
N TRP A 14 12.31 -4.64 -5.00
CA TRP A 14 13.72 -4.97 -5.01
C TRP A 14 14.17 -5.31 -6.43
N ARG A 15 15.25 -4.69 -6.88
CA ARG A 15 15.85 -4.94 -8.19
C ARG A 15 16.93 -5.97 -8.06
N LEU A 16 16.91 -6.96 -8.97
CA LEU A 16 17.84 -8.07 -8.99
C LEU A 16 19.08 -7.73 -9.84
N LYS A 17 20.22 -8.30 -9.48
CA LYS A 17 21.43 -8.29 -10.31
C LYS A 17 21.20 -9.08 -11.59
N LYS A 18 22.02 -8.79 -12.60
CA LYS A 18 22.17 -9.72 -13.73
C LYS A 18 22.95 -10.95 -13.26
N TYR A 19 22.23 -12.07 -13.16
CA TYR A 19 22.83 -13.36 -12.84
C TYR A 19 23.27 -14.09 -14.10
N ARG A 20 24.49 -14.67 -14.05
CA ARG A 20 25.01 -15.55 -15.10
C ARG A 20 24.94 -16.99 -14.63
N PHE A 21 24.90 -17.92 -15.57
CA PHE A 21 24.90 -19.37 -15.25
C PHE A 21 25.96 -19.76 -14.22
N PHE A 22 27.19 -19.24 -14.33
CA PHE A 22 28.29 -19.54 -13.42
C PHE A 22 28.17 -18.95 -12.00
N ASN A 23 27.19 -18.05 -11.77
CA ASN A 23 26.90 -17.51 -10.46
C ASN A 23 25.93 -18.39 -9.65
N MET A 24 25.21 -19.30 -10.32
CA MET A 24 24.22 -20.17 -9.68
C MET A 24 24.91 -21.09 -8.64
N GLY A 25 24.36 -21.12 -7.42
CA GLY A 25 24.91 -21.91 -6.32
C GLY A 25 26.24 -21.42 -5.71
N LYS A 26 26.79 -20.29 -6.22
CA LYS A 26 28.04 -19.71 -5.70
C LYS A 26 27.86 -18.34 -5.05
N ASP A 27 26.97 -17.52 -5.60
CA ASP A 27 26.64 -16.19 -5.08
C ASP A 27 25.14 -16.16 -4.76
N HIS A 28 24.80 -15.92 -3.49
CA HIS A 28 23.43 -15.84 -3.01
C HIS A 28 22.97 -14.40 -2.76
N ASN A 29 23.79 -13.41 -3.08
CA ASN A 29 23.37 -12.00 -3.06
C ASN A 29 22.68 -11.65 -4.39
N TYR A 30 21.38 -11.85 -4.44
CA TYR A 30 20.56 -11.63 -5.64
C TYR A 30 20.21 -10.16 -5.91
N LEU A 31 20.34 -9.28 -4.91
CA LEU A 31 19.90 -7.91 -4.98
C LEU A 31 20.98 -6.99 -5.57
N ASP A 32 20.55 -6.03 -6.38
CA ASP A 32 21.42 -4.93 -6.86
C ASP A 32 21.35 -3.76 -5.87
N ASP A 33 22.17 -3.85 -4.80
CA ASP A 33 22.14 -2.86 -3.72
C ASP A 33 22.52 -1.45 -4.18
N LEU A 34 23.41 -1.32 -5.16
CA LEU A 34 23.81 -0.02 -5.70
C LEU A 34 22.66 0.64 -6.45
N LEU A 35 21.97 -0.13 -7.31
CA LEU A 35 20.83 0.35 -8.06
C LEU A 35 19.65 0.66 -7.13
N ASN A 36 19.33 -0.25 -6.19
CA ASN A 36 18.27 -0.06 -5.21
C ASN A 36 18.50 1.19 -4.36
N ARG A 37 19.72 1.39 -3.85
CA ARG A 37 20.11 2.59 -3.10
C ARG A 37 19.98 3.86 -3.94
N SER A 38 20.53 3.86 -5.17
CA SER A 38 20.50 5.02 -6.06
C SER A 38 19.07 5.47 -6.37
N ILE A 39 18.20 4.50 -6.73
CA ILE A 39 16.81 4.79 -7.04
C ILE A 39 16.05 5.26 -5.79
N MET A 40 16.22 4.57 -4.65
CA MET A 40 15.55 4.94 -3.41
C MET A 40 15.93 6.37 -2.99
N GLN A 41 17.19 6.72 -2.99
CA GLN A 41 17.64 8.08 -2.64
C GLN A 41 17.16 9.15 -3.61
N LYS A 42 17.06 8.80 -4.91
CA LYS A 42 16.48 9.71 -5.91
C LYS A 42 15.00 9.96 -5.63
N VAL A 43 14.21 8.89 -5.45
CA VAL A 43 12.77 9.00 -5.21
C VAL A 43 12.49 9.65 -3.85
N ALA A 44 13.29 9.37 -2.82
CA ALA A 44 13.22 10.03 -1.53
C ALA A 44 13.27 11.56 -1.67
N ARG A 45 14.29 12.06 -2.35
CA ARG A 45 14.51 13.51 -2.52
C ARG A 45 13.51 14.18 -3.47
N GLN A 46 13.08 13.49 -4.52
CA GLN A 46 12.23 14.08 -5.56
C GLN A 46 10.73 13.90 -5.31
N CYS A 47 10.34 12.91 -4.51
CA CYS A 47 8.94 12.54 -4.31
C CYS A 47 8.56 12.49 -2.83
N TYR A 48 9.10 11.54 -2.04
CA TYR A 48 8.57 11.24 -0.71
C TYR A 48 8.74 12.41 0.27
N LEU A 49 9.95 12.93 0.41
CA LEU A 49 10.20 14.01 1.38
C LEU A 49 9.45 15.30 1.03
N PRO A 50 9.46 15.80 -0.23
CA PRO A 50 8.69 16.99 -0.58
C PRO A 50 7.18 16.80 -0.40
N MET A 51 6.65 15.63 -0.77
CA MET A 51 5.22 15.33 -0.61
C MET A 51 4.83 15.27 0.86
N ASN A 52 5.59 14.54 1.68
CA ASN A 52 5.29 14.42 3.11
C ASN A 52 5.37 15.77 3.82
N ALA A 53 6.33 16.63 3.47
CA ALA A 53 6.41 17.99 3.98
C ALA A 53 5.19 18.83 3.57
N LEU A 54 4.73 18.72 2.32
CA LEU A 54 3.52 19.39 1.84
C LEU A 54 2.27 18.90 2.61
N LEU A 55 2.11 17.60 2.80
CA LEU A 55 0.97 17.04 3.54
C LEU A 55 0.97 17.48 5.00
N LEU A 56 2.11 17.48 5.68
CA LEU A 56 2.25 18.02 7.03
C LEU A 56 1.85 19.49 7.12
N LYS A 57 2.27 20.30 6.13
CA LYS A 57 1.88 21.70 6.02
C LYS A 57 0.35 21.83 5.86
N LEU A 58 -0.25 21.08 4.93
CA LEU A 58 -1.71 21.11 4.71
C LEU A 58 -2.50 20.68 5.94
N ILE A 59 -2.04 19.67 6.67
CA ILE A 59 -2.67 19.23 7.93
C ILE A 59 -2.64 20.37 8.97
N LYS A 60 -1.50 21.04 9.14
CA LYS A 60 -1.33 22.16 10.08
C LYS A 60 -2.21 23.37 9.70
N GLU A 61 -2.14 23.82 8.45
CA GLU A 61 -2.89 24.97 7.96
C GLU A 61 -4.41 24.78 8.03
N ASN A 62 -4.88 23.56 7.82
CA ASN A 62 -6.29 23.20 7.92
C ASN A 62 -6.72 22.73 9.32
N LYS A 63 -5.89 22.92 10.35
CA LYS A 63 -6.19 22.58 11.75
C LYS A 63 -6.70 21.14 11.91
N GLY A 64 -6.07 20.18 11.20
CA GLY A 64 -6.40 18.77 11.24
C GLY A 64 -7.68 18.36 10.47
N LYS A 65 -8.31 19.26 9.72
CA LYS A 65 -9.45 18.93 8.86
C LYS A 65 -9.02 18.27 7.55
N PHE A 66 -7.80 18.52 7.09
CA PHE A 66 -7.23 17.82 5.95
C PHE A 66 -6.79 16.43 6.39
N ARG A 67 -7.23 15.41 5.66
CA ARG A 67 -6.90 14.01 5.91
C ARG A 67 -6.53 13.32 4.60
N CYS A 68 -5.68 12.32 4.69
CA CYS A 68 -5.32 11.46 3.55
C CYS A 68 -5.03 10.04 4.04
N SER A 69 -4.85 9.13 3.08
CA SER A 69 -4.55 7.74 3.37
C SER A 69 -3.40 7.24 2.51
N PHE A 70 -2.66 6.27 3.06
CA PHE A 70 -1.54 5.61 2.41
C PHE A 70 -1.67 4.09 2.50
N SER A 71 -1.19 3.39 1.48
CA SER A 71 -0.67 2.03 1.66
C SER A 71 0.83 2.04 1.38
N ILE A 72 1.60 1.42 2.25
CA ILE A 72 3.08 1.36 2.17
C ILE A 72 3.49 -0.09 2.31
N THR A 73 4.02 -0.69 1.24
CA THR A 73 4.42 -2.09 1.26
C THR A 73 5.56 -2.35 2.25
N GLY A 74 5.63 -3.56 2.80
CA GLY A 74 6.70 -3.96 3.71
C GLY A 74 8.07 -3.84 3.08
N ILE A 75 8.21 -4.26 1.83
CA ILE A 75 9.47 -4.15 1.08
C ILE A 75 9.89 -2.70 0.80
N ALA A 76 8.95 -1.75 0.72
CA ALA A 76 9.30 -0.32 0.65
C ALA A 76 9.86 0.17 1.99
N VAL A 77 9.24 -0.24 3.11
CA VAL A 77 9.74 0.09 4.46
C VAL A 77 11.12 -0.49 4.71
N GLU A 78 11.40 -1.72 4.26
CA GLU A 78 12.74 -2.30 4.32
C GLU A 78 13.78 -1.45 3.60
N GLN A 79 13.45 -0.99 2.38
CA GLN A 79 14.34 -0.13 1.60
C GLN A 79 14.49 1.26 2.23
N PHE A 80 13.46 1.82 2.85
CA PHE A 80 13.58 3.06 3.62
C PHE A 80 14.60 2.89 4.76
N ARG A 81 14.47 1.83 5.56
CA ARG A 81 15.44 1.56 6.65
C ARG A 81 16.87 1.43 6.14
N ALA A 82 17.06 0.78 5.00
CA ALA A 82 18.38 0.49 4.45
C ALA A 82 19.03 1.70 3.74
N PHE A 83 18.24 2.54 3.06
CA PHE A 83 18.78 3.51 2.09
C PHE A 83 18.29 4.94 2.26
N ALA A 84 17.21 5.18 3.00
CA ALA A 84 16.60 6.49 3.20
C ALA A 84 15.77 6.55 4.50
N PRO A 85 16.40 6.39 5.68
CA PRO A 85 15.69 6.35 6.96
C PRO A 85 14.90 7.63 7.23
N GLU A 86 15.34 8.78 6.73
CA GLU A 86 14.66 10.06 6.83
C GLU A 86 13.24 10.04 6.19
N VAL A 87 13.02 9.19 5.17
CA VAL A 87 11.68 9.00 4.59
C VAL A 87 10.77 8.29 5.57
N LEU A 88 11.26 7.22 6.23
CA LEU A 88 10.48 6.51 7.24
C LEU A 88 10.10 7.43 8.39
N ASP A 89 11.03 8.27 8.85
CA ASP A 89 10.78 9.23 9.93
C ASP A 89 9.74 10.28 9.51
N SER A 90 9.78 10.76 8.27
CA SER A 90 8.75 11.68 7.75
C SER A 90 7.34 11.06 7.70
N PHE A 91 7.23 9.75 7.41
CA PHE A 91 5.95 9.03 7.50
C PHE A 91 5.50 8.83 8.95
N LYS A 92 6.42 8.62 9.90
CA LYS A 92 6.10 8.58 11.33
C LYS A 92 5.58 9.93 11.85
N GLU A 93 6.14 11.04 11.38
CA GLU A 93 5.61 12.37 11.67
C GLU A 93 4.18 12.55 11.17
N LEU A 94 3.89 12.10 9.94
CA LEU A 94 2.54 12.10 9.39
C LEU A 94 1.59 11.24 10.23
N ALA A 95 2.00 10.04 10.63
CA ALA A 95 1.22 9.15 11.49
C ALA A 95 0.88 9.80 12.83
N ALA A 96 1.85 10.47 13.44
CA ALA A 96 1.70 11.17 14.74
C ALA A 96 0.65 12.28 14.70
N THR A 97 0.32 12.83 13.53
CA THR A 97 -0.74 13.86 13.40
C THR A 97 -2.16 13.32 13.68
N GLY A 98 -2.39 11.99 13.56
CA GLY A 98 -3.72 11.38 13.63
C GLY A 98 -4.62 11.73 12.43
N CYS A 99 -4.09 12.40 11.40
CA CYS A 99 -4.80 12.82 10.21
C CYS A 99 -4.53 11.93 8.99
N VAL A 100 -3.69 10.91 9.14
CA VAL A 100 -3.30 9.98 8.08
C VAL A 100 -3.74 8.58 8.46
N GLU A 101 -4.46 7.92 7.55
CA GLU A 101 -4.85 6.51 7.66
C GLU A 101 -3.87 5.64 6.87
N PHE A 102 -3.39 4.56 7.48
CA PHE A 102 -2.59 3.56 6.81
C PHE A 102 -3.44 2.32 6.53
N LEU A 103 -3.54 1.95 5.25
CA LEU A 103 -4.27 0.78 4.80
C LEU A 103 -3.38 -0.47 4.91
N ALA A 104 -4.00 -1.61 5.13
CA ALA A 104 -3.33 -2.90 4.98
C ALA A 104 -3.28 -3.31 3.50
N GLU A 105 -2.23 -4.04 3.15
CA GLU A 105 -2.04 -4.69 1.84
C GLU A 105 -1.19 -5.95 2.01
N THR A 106 -0.83 -6.65 0.93
CA THR A 106 0.16 -7.73 0.98
C THR A 106 1.56 -7.15 1.24
N TYR A 107 2.34 -7.78 2.10
CA TYR A 107 3.67 -7.29 2.52
C TYR A 107 4.60 -7.00 1.34
N SER A 108 4.65 -7.92 0.39
CA SER A 108 5.54 -7.85 -0.77
C SER A 108 4.88 -7.35 -2.05
N HIS A 109 3.67 -6.78 -1.98
CA HIS A 109 2.88 -6.40 -3.16
C HIS A 109 2.62 -7.60 -4.07
N SER A 110 2.27 -8.74 -3.47
CA SER A 110 2.13 -10.00 -4.18
C SER A 110 0.71 -10.24 -4.70
N LEU A 111 0.61 -11.13 -5.69
CA LEU A 111 -0.65 -11.62 -6.23
C LEU A 111 -1.15 -12.88 -5.49
N ALA A 112 -0.73 -13.11 -4.25
CA ALA A 112 -1.07 -14.29 -3.47
C ALA A 112 -2.59 -14.49 -3.31
N SER A 113 -3.38 -13.41 -3.34
CA SER A 113 -4.84 -13.49 -3.32
C SER A 113 -5.46 -14.33 -4.44
N LEU A 114 -4.72 -14.55 -5.54
CA LEU A 114 -5.15 -15.35 -6.70
C LEU A 114 -4.67 -16.81 -6.65
N ALA A 115 -3.69 -17.12 -5.78
CA ALA A 115 -2.97 -18.39 -5.82
C ALA A 115 -3.05 -19.18 -4.52
N SER A 116 -2.97 -18.52 -3.35
CA SER A 116 -2.92 -19.18 -2.05
C SER A 116 -3.54 -18.30 -0.97
N LYS A 117 -4.62 -18.79 -0.37
CA LYS A 117 -5.27 -18.13 0.77
C LYS A 117 -4.34 -18.04 1.99
N GLU A 118 -3.51 -19.05 2.19
CA GLU A 118 -2.57 -19.14 3.30
C GLU A 118 -1.51 -18.05 3.16
N ASP A 119 -0.83 -17.97 2.01
CA ASP A 119 0.19 -16.97 1.72
C ASP A 119 -0.39 -15.55 1.76
N PHE A 120 -1.57 -15.36 1.18
CA PHE A 120 -2.27 -14.09 1.22
C PHE A 120 -2.50 -13.63 2.67
N THR A 121 -3.06 -14.52 3.49
CA THR A 121 -3.35 -14.23 4.90
C THR A 121 -2.07 -13.95 5.70
N GLU A 122 -1.00 -14.71 5.45
CA GLU A 122 0.30 -14.50 6.11
C GLU A 122 0.89 -13.14 5.74
N GLN A 123 0.93 -12.79 4.46
CA GLN A 123 1.46 -11.50 4.02
C GLN A 123 0.67 -10.31 4.58
N VAL A 124 -0.65 -10.41 4.67
CA VAL A 124 -1.49 -9.36 5.27
C VAL A 124 -1.23 -9.24 6.77
N LYS A 125 -1.04 -10.36 7.49
CA LYS A 125 -0.66 -10.36 8.91
C LYS A 125 0.70 -9.71 9.13
N LEU A 126 1.71 -10.08 8.34
CA LEU A 126 3.05 -9.49 8.39
C LEU A 126 3.01 -7.98 8.14
N HIS A 127 2.26 -7.56 7.12
CA HIS A 127 2.08 -6.15 6.79
C HIS A 127 1.41 -5.38 7.93
N THR A 128 0.32 -5.90 8.47
CA THR A 128 -0.41 -5.27 9.59
C THR A 128 0.46 -5.13 10.84
N ALA A 129 1.26 -6.16 11.14
CA ALA A 129 2.22 -6.12 12.23
C ALA A 129 3.30 -5.05 12.01
N MET A 130 3.81 -4.93 10.78
CA MET A 130 4.79 -3.91 10.39
C MET A 130 4.21 -2.50 10.53
N ILE A 131 3.00 -2.23 10.01
CA ILE A 131 2.33 -0.93 10.14
C ILE A 131 2.16 -0.56 11.62
N LYS A 132 1.70 -1.51 12.44
CA LYS A 132 1.56 -1.28 13.89
C LYS A 132 2.90 -0.97 14.55
N LYS A 133 3.96 -1.67 14.17
CA LYS A 133 5.31 -1.47 14.73
C LYS A 133 5.89 -0.10 14.34
N GLU A 134 5.78 0.29 13.08
CA GLU A 134 6.44 1.51 12.57
C GLU A 134 5.63 2.78 12.84
N PHE A 135 4.30 2.70 12.73
CA PHE A 135 3.43 3.88 12.78
C PHE A 135 2.49 3.92 13.99
N GLY A 136 2.49 2.87 14.81
CA GLY A 136 1.68 2.81 16.04
C GLY A 136 0.17 2.63 15.80
N VAL A 137 -0.27 2.42 14.55
CA VAL A 137 -1.69 2.33 14.18
C VAL A 137 -2.05 0.93 13.71
N LYS A 138 -3.30 0.53 13.92
CA LYS A 138 -3.85 -0.72 13.38
C LYS A 138 -4.70 -0.39 12.15
N PRO A 139 -4.38 -0.91 10.95
CA PRO A 139 -5.21 -0.72 9.77
C PRO A 139 -6.63 -1.25 9.95
N THR A 140 -7.62 -0.51 9.44
CA THR A 140 -9.03 -0.93 9.41
C THR A 140 -9.56 -1.06 7.99
N ALA A 141 -8.85 -0.46 7.03
CA ALA A 141 -9.11 -0.56 5.60
C ALA A 141 -8.02 -1.39 4.91
N PHE A 142 -8.39 -2.04 3.84
CA PHE A 142 -7.53 -2.92 3.05
C PHE A 142 -7.48 -2.47 1.58
N ARG A 143 -6.34 -2.65 0.95
CA ARG A 143 -6.16 -2.47 -0.49
C ARG A 143 -5.42 -3.68 -1.06
N ASN A 144 -6.07 -4.41 -1.97
CA ASN A 144 -5.38 -5.53 -2.63
C ASN A 144 -4.43 -5.04 -3.71
N THR A 145 -3.41 -5.86 -4.01
CA THR A 145 -2.46 -5.64 -5.11
C THR A 145 -3.22 -5.42 -6.41
N GLU A 146 -2.85 -4.36 -7.15
CA GLU A 146 -3.48 -3.94 -8.41
C GLU A 146 -5.00 -3.72 -8.32
N LEU A 147 -5.55 -3.47 -7.12
CA LEU A 147 -6.98 -3.32 -6.83
C LEU A 147 -7.83 -4.53 -7.25
N ILE A 148 -7.21 -5.69 -7.41
CA ILE A 148 -7.88 -6.94 -7.80
C ILE A 148 -8.95 -7.29 -6.75
N TYR A 149 -10.14 -7.56 -7.23
CA TYR A 149 -11.28 -7.93 -6.42
C TYR A 149 -12.01 -9.13 -7.01
N SER A 150 -12.46 -10.01 -6.12
CA SER A 150 -13.54 -10.98 -6.32
C SER A 150 -14.28 -11.12 -5.00
N ASP A 151 -15.48 -11.72 -5.02
CA ASP A 151 -16.25 -11.94 -3.79
C ASP A 151 -15.51 -12.84 -2.81
N GLU A 152 -14.74 -13.80 -3.31
CA GLU A 152 -13.89 -14.67 -2.49
C GLU A 152 -12.79 -13.88 -1.79
N ILE A 153 -12.13 -12.96 -2.51
CA ILE A 153 -11.12 -12.07 -1.92
C ILE A 153 -11.79 -11.14 -0.90
N GLY A 154 -12.96 -10.59 -1.23
CA GLY A 154 -13.73 -9.75 -0.30
C GLY A 154 -14.10 -10.48 0.98
N ALA A 155 -14.53 -11.74 0.88
CA ALA A 155 -14.83 -12.60 2.03
C ALA A 155 -13.58 -12.87 2.89
N MET A 156 -12.44 -13.22 2.26
CA MET A 156 -11.16 -13.40 2.98
C MET A 156 -10.74 -12.14 3.74
N VAL A 157 -10.89 -10.97 3.13
CA VAL A 157 -10.55 -9.68 3.74
C VAL A 157 -11.48 -9.34 4.91
N ALA A 158 -12.79 -9.63 4.77
CA ALA A 158 -13.76 -9.46 5.83
C ALA A 158 -13.49 -10.40 7.02
N ASP A 159 -13.15 -11.68 6.76
CA ASP A 159 -12.77 -12.67 7.78
C ASP A 159 -11.53 -12.24 8.58
N MET A 160 -10.61 -11.50 7.96
CA MET A 160 -9.46 -10.89 8.64
C MET A 160 -9.82 -9.66 9.49
N GLY A 161 -11.08 -9.22 9.47
CA GLY A 161 -11.62 -8.14 10.30
C GLY A 161 -11.49 -6.73 9.72
N PHE A 162 -11.19 -6.58 8.42
CA PHE A 162 -11.21 -5.28 7.76
C PHE A 162 -12.65 -4.83 7.46
N ARG A 163 -12.89 -3.53 7.58
CA ARG A 163 -14.23 -2.94 7.40
C ARG A 163 -14.45 -2.35 6.02
N THR A 164 -13.38 -2.03 5.33
CA THR A 164 -13.41 -1.34 4.03
C THR A 164 -12.30 -1.92 3.16
N MET A 165 -12.61 -2.10 1.89
CA MET A 165 -11.66 -2.51 0.87
C MET A 165 -11.70 -1.55 -0.30
N LEU A 166 -10.52 -1.11 -0.77
CA LEU A 166 -10.39 -0.42 -2.03
C LEU A 166 -10.34 -1.45 -3.17
N ALA A 167 -11.21 -1.29 -4.14
CA ALA A 167 -11.28 -2.16 -5.31
C ALA A 167 -11.48 -1.32 -6.57
N GLU A 168 -11.08 -1.86 -7.71
CA GLU A 168 -11.40 -1.28 -9.00
C GLU A 168 -12.87 -1.56 -9.35
N GLY A 169 -13.57 -0.56 -9.90
CA GLY A 169 -14.91 -0.75 -10.43
C GLY A 169 -14.84 -1.54 -11.74
N ALA A 170 -15.06 -2.85 -11.66
CA ALA A 170 -14.99 -3.73 -12.84
C ALA A 170 -16.08 -3.38 -13.86
N LYS A 171 -15.69 -3.01 -15.06
CA LYS A 171 -16.58 -2.52 -16.12
C LYS A 171 -17.68 -3.54 -16.49
N HIS A 172 -17.38 -4.82 -16.45
CA HIS A 172 -18.35 -5.88 -16.74
C HIS A 172 -19.43 -6.02 -15.65
N VAL A 173 -19.11 -5.64 -14.40
CA VAL A 173 -20.06 -5.62 -13.29
C VAL A 173 -20.86 -4.33 -13.29
N LEU A 174 -20.21 -3.19 -13.58
CA LEU A 174 -20.86 -1.89 -13.65
C LEU A 174 -21.79 -1.74 -14.86
N GLY A 175 -21.53 -2.49 -15.94
CA GLY A 175 -22.25 -2.38 -17.21
C GLY A 175 -22.15 -0.96 -17.78
N TRP A 176 -23.26 -0.27 -17.93
CA TRP A 176 -23.32 1.11 -18.42
C TRP A 176 -23.05 2.16 -17.33
N LYS A 177 -23.03 1.77 -16.06
CA LYS A 177 -22.79 2.67 -14.93
C LYS A 177 -21.34 3.13 -14.91
N SER A 178 -21.12 4.41 -14.66
CA SER A 178 -19.76 4.95 -14.52
C SER A 178 -19.19 4.65 -13.13
N PRO A 179 -17.91 4.28 -12.99
CA PRO A 179 -17.24 4.14 -11.71
C PRO A 179 -17.09 5.47 -10.95
N ASN A 180 -17.36 6.60 -11.59
CA ASN A 180 -17.29 7.93 -10.99
C ASN A 180 -18.55 8.31 -10.19
N TYR A 181 -19.56 7.47 -10.18
CA TYR A 181 -20.74 7.64 -9.33
C TYR A 181 -20.60 6.89 -8.01
N VAL A 182 -21.33 7.36 -7.00
CA VAL A 182 -21.46 6.60 -5.74
C VAL A 182 -22.34 5.40 -6.03
N LEU A 183 -21.76 4.21 -5.91
CA LEU A 183 -22.44 2.93 -6.11
C LEU A 183 -22.57 2.22 -4.76
N SER A 184 -23.73 1.65 -4.49
CA SER A 184 -23.93 0.74 -3.33
C SER A 184 -23.72 -0.69 -3.77
N LEU A 185 -23.29 -1.56 -2.88
CA LEU A 185 -23.11 -3.00 -3.13
C LEU A 185 -24.39 -3.66 -3.62
N ILE A 186 -25.57 -3.20 -3.16
CA ILE A 186 -26.88 -3.65 -3.63
C ILE A 186 -27.09 -3.45 -5.15
N HIS A 187 -26.50 -2.41 -5.73
CA HIS A 187 -26.60 -2.15 -7.17
C HIS A 187 -25.56 -2.91 -8.01
N ILE A 188 -24.61 -3.58 -7.35
CA ILE A 188 -23.54 -4.36 -7.99
C ILE A 188 -23.90 -5.86 -7.96
N SER A 189 -24.70 -6.30 -6.99
CA SER A 189 -24.99 -7.70 -6.70
C SER A 189 -26.41 -8.16 -7.08
N GLU A 190 -27.23 -7.35 -7.76
CA GLU A 190 -28.49 -7.85 -8.27
C GLU A 190 -28.21 -8.72 -9.52
N PRO A 191 -28.48 -10.04 -9.45
CA PRO A 191 -28.46 -10.87 -10.64
C PRO A 191 -29.60 -10.40 -11.56
N THR A 192 -29.27 -10.08 -12.77
CA THR A 192 -30.24 -9.89 -13.87
C THR A 192 -30.86 -11.23 -14.23
#